data_894b23403bf7e89945bb0d36ad25c516
#
_entry.id   894b23403bf7e89945bb0d36ad25c516
#
_cell.length_a   1.000
_cell.length_b   1.000
_cell.length_c   1.000
_cell.angle_alpha   90.00
_cell.angle_beta   90.00
_cell.angle_gamma   90.00
#
_symmetry.space_group_name_H-M   'P 1'
#
loop_
_entity.id
_entity.type
_entity.pdbx_description
1 polymer ?
#
loop_
_entity_poly.entity_id
_entity_poly.type
_entity_poly.pdbx_seq_one_letter_code
_entity_poly.pdbx_strand_id
1 'polypeptide(L)'
;AALLSTAQATLRQIFPREQQGIVQAIFLLGIIVAPTLGPTLGGWITDNYTWNWCFFINIPIGILSTFLVTSFLHDPEGARKIAPVDWLGIGLLITGIGSLQYVLEEGNRNDWFADGLILRLSIVSAICLITMVWWELSSRNKHPVINFRVLHNRDLSASIFLFVVLGFGLYGGTFLFPLFTQGILGFTPTETGLTMLPGGLATAVMAVVCGRLLTGKKPLVDARYLIIAGVVAFSVAMWILGHLTTAAGEGDARIALIIRGAAMGLLFTPINNAAFGSLKPSEAQQASGLINLSRQLGGSFGIAVLSTYLTRHVQYHRADLAQNFFAGNPAFDQRYASSVATLMAHGSSLLQAQKSAYALLDLTLTKQASMLAYNDSWLLILLCFLCVAPAVLVLRKPSPMTAAVDAH
;
A
#
# COMPACT_ATOMS: atom_id res chain seq x y z
N ALA A 1 -2.38 13.81 0.51
CA ALA A 1 -3.82 13.49 0.62
C ALA A 1 -4.71 14.59 0.04
N ALA A 2 -4.51 15.88 0.37
CA ALA A 2 -5.35 16.99 -0.07
C ALA A 2 -5.45 17.09 -1.61
N LEU A 3 -4.33 17.02 -2.33
CA LEU A 3 -4.27 17.17 -3.79
C LEU A 3 -5.15 16.14 -4.54
N LEU A 4 -5.14 14.89 -4.12
CA LEU A 4 -5.95 13.84 -4.76
C LEU A 4 -7.44 14.07 -4.53
N SER A 5 -7.82 14.42 -3.31
CA SER A 5 -9.24 14.66 -2.96
C SER A 5 -9.78 15.90 -3.66
N THR A 6 -9.02 16.99 -3.71
CA THR A 6 -9.42 18.22 -4.41
C THR A 6 -9.47 18.01 -5.92
N ALA A 7 -8.48 17.36 -6.54
CA ALA A 7 -8.49 17.06 -7.97
C ALA A 7 -9.72 16.22 -8.36
N GLN A 8 -10.05 15.18 -7.57
CA GLN A 8 -11.21 14.35 -7.82
C GLN A 8 -12.54 15.12 -7.70
N ALA A 9 -12.64 16.02 -6.72
CA ALA A 9 -13.81 16.88 -6.56
C ALA A 9 -13.95 17.88 -7.71
N THR A 10 -12.86 18.54 -8.10
CA THR A 10 -12.80 19.50 -9.21
C THR A 10 -13.21 18.88 -10.54
N LEU A 11 -12.70 17.67 -10.84
CA LEU A 11 -13.09 16.95 -12.07
C LEU A 11 -14.60 16.68 -12.13
N ARG A 12 -15.24 16.38 -11.00
CA ARG A 12 -16.69 16.17 -10.94
C ARG A 12 -17.51 17.45 -11.10
N GLN A 13 -16.93 18.60 -10.77
CA GLN A 13 -17.60 19.91 -10.89
C GLN A 13 -17.48 20.50 -12.30
N ILE A 14 -16.33 20.30 -12.95
CA ILE A 14 -16.04 20.91 -14.26
C ILE A 14 -16.69 20.13 -15.41
N PHE A 15 -16.68 18.79 -15.34
CA PHE A 15 -17.16 17.97 -16.46
C PHE A 15 -18.64 17.60 -16.33
N PRO A 16 -19.42 17.68 -17.45
CA PRO A 16 -20.81 17.29 -17.48
C PRO A 16 -20.97 15.79 -17.15
N ARG A 17 -22.15 15.42 -16.65
CA ARG A 17 -22.45 14.06 -16.14
C ARG A 17 -22.13 12.97 -17.16
N GLU A 18 -22.35 13.24 -18.45
CA GLU A 18 -22.11 12.30 -19.54
C GLU A 18 -20.62 11.94 -19.71
N GLN A 19 -19.72 12.89 -19.40
CA GLN A 19 -18.27 12.73 -19.53
C GLN A 19 -17.58 12.30 -18.24
N GLN A 20 -18.25 12.40 -17.09
CA GLN A 20 -17.66 12.07 -15.80
C GLN A 20 -17.10 10.65 -15.71
N GLY A 21 -17.72 9.69 -16.39
CA GLY A 21 -17.23 8.30 -16.44
C GLY A 21 -15.85 8.17 -17.07
N ILE A 22 -15.62 8.82 -18.20
CA ILE A 22 -14.35 8.80 -18.91
C ILE A 22 -13.28 9.57 -18.13
N VAL A 23 -13.64 10.76 -17.63
CA VAL A 23 -12.71 11.61 -16.86
C VAL A 23 -12.26 10.92 -15.57
N GLN A 24 -13.18 10.28 -14.85
CA GLN A 24 -12.85 9.50 -13.66
C GLN A 24 -11.97 8.28 -14.00
N ALA A 25 -12.21 7.61 -15.12
CA ALA A 25 -11.36 6.50 -15.56
C ALA A 25 -9.93 6.96 -15.86
N ILE A 26 -9.75 8.09 -16.54
CA ILE A 26 -8.42 8.68 -16.82
C ILE A 26 -7.72 9.08 -15.50
N PHE A 27 -8.45 9.71 -14.58
CA PHE A 27 -7.94 10.08 -13.26
C PHE A 27 -7.48 8.86 -12.45
N LEU A 28 -8.29 7.80 -12.42
CA LEU A 28 -7.95 6.54 -11.76
C LEU A 28 -6.74 5.86 -12.40
N LEU A 29 -6.64 5.88 -13.74
CA LEU A 29 -5.45 5.37 -14.44
C LEU A 29 -4.18 6.08 -13.97
N GLY A 30 -4.21 7.41 -13.82
CA GLY A 30 -3.08 8.18 -13.29
C GLY A 30 -2.67 7.75 -11.87
N ILE A 31 -3.65 7.54 -10.99
CA ILE A 31 -3.41 7.09 -9.61
C ILE A 31 -2.80 5.67 -9.56
N ILE A 32 -3.16 4.80 -10.51
CA ILE A 32 -2.70 3.41 -10.55
C ILE A 32 -1.34 3.30 -11.23
N VAL A 33 -1.12 4.06 -12.30
CA VAL A 33 0.11 4.01 -13.12
C VAL A 33 1.30 4.63 -12.37
N ALA A 34 1.09 5.71 -11.61
CA ALA A 34 2.18 6.40 -10.92
C ALA A 34 2.93 5.49 -9.90
N PRO A 35 2.25 4.77 -9.00
CA PRO A 35 2.93 3.82 -8.09
C PRO A 35 3.62 2.66 -8.81
N THR A 36 3.19 2.34 -10.02
CA THR A 36 3.78 1.29 -10.86
C THR A 36 5.07 1.72 -11.51
N LEU A 37 5.07 2.93 -12.09
CA LEU A 37 6.26 3.49 -12.71
C LEU A 37 7.29 3.94 -11.68
N GLY A 38 6.86 4.29 -10.46
CA GLY A 38 7.72 4.78 -9.39
C GLY A 38 8.93 3.90 -9.11
N PRO A 39 8.76 2.61 -8.76
CA PRO A 39 9.87 1.70 -8.51
C PRO A 39 10.78 1.48 -9.72
N THR A 40 10.22 1.45 -10.94
CA THR A 40 10.99 1.26 -12.17
C THR A 40 11.85 2.49 -12.48
N LEU A 41 11.26 3.68 -12.45
CA LEU A 41 11.98 4.93 -12.67
C LEU A 41 12.96 5.22 -11.53
N GLY A 42 12.53 5.01 -10.28
CA GLY A 42 13.36 5.18 -9.10
C GLY A 42 14.55 4.24 -9.08
N GLY A 43 14.34 2.97 -9.46
CA GLY A 43 15.41 1.98 -9.60
C GLY A 43 16.44 2.39 -10.66
N TRP A 44 15.98 2.75 -11.86
CA TRP A 44 16.86 3.21 -12.93
C TRP A 44 17.65 4.48 -12.56
N ILE A 45 16.98 5.46 -11.91
CA ILE A 45 17.64 6.68 -11.44
C ILE A 45 18.71 6.36 -10.40
N THR A 46 18.43 5.46 -9.46
CA THR A 46 19.35 5.13 -8.36
C THR A 46 20.58 4.37 -8.87
N ASP A 47 20.43 3.53 -9.89
CA ASP A 47 21.54 2.77 -10.48
C ASP A 47 22.43 3.63 -11.40
N ASN A 48 21.85 4.62 -12.11
CA ASN A 48 22.57 5.41 -13.12
C ASN A 48 22.99 6.80 -12.61
N TYR A 49 22.31 7.30 -11.56
CA TYR A 49 22.56 8.63 -10.95
C TYR A 49 22.60 8.50 -9.43
N THR A 50 22.39 9.60 -8.72
CA THR A 50 22.27 9.61 -7.27
C THR A 50 20.80 9.56 -6.83
N TRP A 51 20.53 9.01 -5.63
CA TRP A 51 19.18 8.92 -5.07
C TRP A 51 18.44 10.28 -4.97
N ASN A 52 19.17 11.39 -4.91
CA ASN A 52 18.61 12.74 -4.86
C ASN A 52 17.75 13.07 -6.09
N TRP A 53 18.09 12.51 -7.25
CA TRP A 53 17.35 12.72 -8.49
C TRP A 53 15.92 12.18 -8.44
N CYS A 54 15.66 11.19 -7.60
CA CYS A 54 14.29 10.70 -7.36
C CYS A 54 13.37 11.79 -6.79
N PHE A 55 13.94 12.80 -6.11
CA PHE A 55 13.19 13.97 -5.63
C PHE A 55 13.18 15.11 -6.64
N PHE A 56 14.30 15.36 -7.30
CA PHE A 56 14.41 16.47 -8.27
C PHE A 56 13.52 16.31 -9.50
N ILE A 57 13.22 15.08 -9.93
CA ILE A 57 12.29 14.83 -11.04
C ILE A 57 10.88 15.38 -10.77
N ASN A 58 10.50 15.56 -9.51
CA ASN A 58 9.20 16.13 -9.15
C ASN A 58 9.14 17.64 -9.34
N ILE A 59 10.27 18.35 -9.39
CA ILE A 59 10.32 19.82 -9.53
C ILE A 59 9.74 20.26 -10.88
N PRO A 60 10.23 19.77 -12.05
CA PRO A 60 9.67 20.17 -13.34
C PRO A 60 8.20 19.75 -13.50
N ILE A 61 7.83 18.58 -12.97
CA ILE A 61 6.45 18.09 -12.98
C ILE A 61 5.54 19.01 -12.15
N GLY A 62 6.00 19.42 -10.96
CA GLY A 62 5.28 20.35 -10.10
C GLY A 62 5.11 21.75 -10.72
N ILE A 63 6.16 22.29 -11.34
CA ILE A 63 6.10 23.57 -12.07
C ILE A 63 5.10 23.49 -13.21
N LEU A 64 5.18 22.45 -14.05
CA LEU A 64 4.26 22.23 -15.17
C LEU A 64 2.81 22.09 -14.68
N SER A 65 2.59 21.29 -13.64
CA SER A 65 1.26 21.11 -13.05
C SER A 65 0.68 22.43 -12.52
N THR A 66 1.49 23.21 -11.81
CA THR A 66 1.07 24.53 -11.29
C THR A 66 0.74 25.48 -12.43
N PHE A 67 1.58 25.53 -13.48
CA PHE A 67 1.33 26.35 -14.66
C PHE A 67 0.02 25.97 -15.36
N LEU A 68 -0.22 24.68 -15.58
CA LEU A 68 -1.46 24.19 -16.20
C LEU A 68 -2.70 24.54 -15.36
N VAL A 69 -2.64 24.30 -14.06
CA VAL A 69 -3.77 24.61 -13.14
C VAL A 69 -4.06 26.11 -13.15
N THR A 70 -3.06 26.96 -13.02
CA THR A 70 -3.27 28.42 -12.99
C THR A 70 -3.72 29.00 -14.33
N SER A 71 -3.34 28.37 -15.45
CA SER A 71 -3.70 28.85 -16.80
C SER A 71 -5.08 28.39 -17.25
N PHE A 72 -5.52 27.21 -16.87
CA PHE A 72 -6.74 26.58 -17.40
C PHE A 72 -7.87 26.44 -16.38
N LEU A 73 -7.57 26.46 -15.08
CA LEU A 73 -8.59 26.31 -14.06
C LEU A 73 -9.09 27.70 -13.64
N HIS A 74 -10.35 27.98 -13.91
CA HIS A 74 -11.01 29.23 -13.48
C HIS A 74 -11.99 28.93 -12.36
N ASP A 75 -12.02 29.78 -11.34
CA ASP A 75 -13.00 29.68 -10.28
C ASP A 75 -14.41 29.91 -10.84
N PRO A 76 -15.40 29.07 -10.49
CA PRO A 76 -16.78 29.30 -10.91
C PRO A 76 -17.29 30.62 -10.33
N GLU A 77 -17.95 31.42 -11.15
CA GLU A 77 -18.54 32.71 -10.74
C GLU A 77 -19.53 32.49 -9.58
N GLY A 78 -19.34 33.18 -8.48
CA GLY A 78 -20.21 33.10 -7.28
C GLY A 78 -19.83 32.09 -6.20
N ALA A 79 -18.73 31.33 -6.34
CA ALA A 79 -18.32 30.26 -5.40
C ALA A 79 -17.75 30.74 -4.06
N ARG A 80 -17.60 32.03 -3.81
CA ARG A 80 -16.96 32.56 -2.59
C ARG A 80 -17.92 32.76 -1.42
N LYS A 81 -18.56 31.70 -0.95
CA LYS A 81 -18.95 31.63 0.47
C LYS A 81 -17.82 30.95 1.23
N ILE A 82 -16.93 31.74 1.80
CA ILE A 82 -15.87 31.25 2.68
C ILE A 82 -16.58 30.66 3.90
N ALA A 83 -16.67 29.33 3.95
CA ALA A 83 -17.13 28.64 5.16
C ALA A 83 -16.09 28.84 6.26
N PRO A 84 -16.52 29.05 7.53
CA PRO A 84 -15.58 29.15 8.64
C PRO A 84 -14.77 27.86 8.75
N VAL A 85 -13.45 28.02 8.90
CA VAL A 85 -12.49 26.92 8.99
C VAL A 85 -12.38 26.44 10.42
N ASP A 86 -12.49 25.15 10.64
CA ASP A 86 -12.28 24.51 11.94
C ASP A 86 -10.77 24.32 12.20
N TRP A 87 -10.11 25.39 12.68
CA TRP A 87 -8.70 25.37 13.02
C TRP A 87 -8.34 24.38 14.12
N LEU A 88 -9.26 24.13 15.07
CA LEU A 88 -9.03 23.17 16.15
C LEU A 88 -9.05 21.73 15.62
N GLY A 89 -10.05 21.39 14.80
CA GLY A 89 -10.11 20.08 14.13
C GLY A 89 -8.87 19.82 13.26
N ILE A 90 -8.43 20.82 12.47
CA ILE A 90 -7.22 20.74 11.66
C ILE A 90 -5.97 20.52 12.54
N GLY A 91 -5.81 21.30 13.62
CA GLY A 91 -4.69 21.15 14.53
C GLY A 91 -4.61 19.78 15.18
N LEU A 92 -5.75 19.26 15.66
CA LEU A 92 -5.84 17.92 16.24
C LEU A 92 -5.55 16.82 15.19
N LEU A 93 -6.03 16.99 13.95
CA LEU A 93 -5.80 16.08 12.85
C LEU A 93 -4.31 16.02 12.50
N ILE A 94 -3.68 17.17 12.28
CA ILE A 94 -2.24 17.25 11.92
C ILE A 94 -1.39 16.65 13.02
N THR A 95 -1.62 17.03 14.28
CA THR A 95 -0.84 16.54 15.42
C THR A 95 -1.09 15.06 15.65
N GLY A 96 -2.35 14.61 15.63
CA GLY A 96 -2.72 13.22 15.88
C GLY A 96 -2.22 12.26 14.80
N ILE A 97 -2.50 12.56 13.54
CA ILE A 97 -2.07 11.73 12.41
C ILE A 97 -0.54 11.84 12.19
N GLY A 98 0.04 13.05 12.31
CA GLY A 98 1.48 13.24 12.16
C GLY A 98 2.27 12.46 13.20
N SER A 99 1.86 12.50 14.46
CA SER A 99 2.47 11.70 15.54
C SER A 99 2.28 10.20 15.30
N LEU A 100 1.08 9.76 14.86
CA LEU A 100 0.81 8.36 14.54
C LEU A 100 1.72 7.87 13.41
N GLN A 101 1.84 8.66 12.36
CA GLN A 101 2.67 8.32 11.19
C GLN A 101 4.14 8.14 11.60
N TYR A 102 4.67 9.08 12.40
CA TYR A 102 6.03 8.97 12.91
C TYR A 102 6.24 7.71 13.76
N VAL A 103 5.31 7.41 14.67
CA VAL A 103 5.35 6.19 15.49
C VAL A 103 5.32 4.93 14.63
N LEU A 104 4.51 4.89 13.59
CA LEU A 104 4.42 3.72 12.70
C LEU A 104 5.67 3.55 11.83
N GLU A 105 6.30 4.64 11.39
CA GLU A 105 7.49 4.58 10.54
C GLU A 105 8.78 4.28 11.33
N GLU A 106 8.95 4.90 12.48
CA GLU A 106 10.19 4.81 13.28
C GLU A 106 10.10 3.80 14.43
N GLY A 107 8.89 3.31 14.75
CA GLY A 107 8.66 2.45 15.91
C GLY A 107 9.50 1.17 15.91
N ASN A 108 9.55 0.47 14.77
CA ASN A 108 10.34 -0.75 14.65
C ASN A 108 11.85 -0.51 14.81
N ARG A 109 12.35 0.62 14.32
CA ARG A 109 13.76 1.00 14.41
C ARG A 109 14.19 1.35 15.84
N ASN A 110 13.27 1.89 16.63
CA ASN A 110 13.50 2.38 17.98
C ASN A 110 12.91 1.46 19.06
N ASP A 111 12.78 0.16 18.80
CA ASP A 111 12.22 -0.84 19.73
C ASP A 111 10.85 -0.44 20.32
N TRP A 112 10.03 0.27 19.53
CA TRP A 112 8.67 0.66 19.89
C TRP A 112 8.60 1.45 21.21
N PHE A 113 7.77 1.03 22.15
CA PHE A 113 7.50 1.71 23.41
C PHE A 113 8.67 1.67 24.41
N ALA A 114 9.77 1.01 24.10
CA ALA A 114 11.01 1.10 24.88
C ALA A 114 11.68 2.47 24.70
N ASP A 115 11.49 3.12 23.54
CA ASP A 115 11.94 4.48 23.31
C ASP A 115 10.97 5.51 23.89
N GLY A 116 11.51 6.46 24.66
CA GLY A 116 10.73 7.50 25.34
C GLY A 116 10.08 8.52 24.37
N LEU A 117 10.62 8.72 23.15
CA LEU A 117 10.02 9.61 22.16
C LEU A 117 8.81 8.93 21.51
N ILE A 118 8.97 7.67 21.09
CA ILE A 118 7.90 6.86 20.50
C ILE A 118 6.73 6.74 21.47
N LEU A 119 7.00 6.47 22.75
CA LEU A 119 5.96 6.38 23.78
C LEU A 119 5.19 7.71 23.93
N ARG A 120 5.92 8.85 24.04
CA ARG A 120 5.29 10.17 24.16
C ARG A 120 4.44 10.52 22.93
N LEU A 121 4.97 10.31 21.73
CA LEU A 121 4.23 10.58 20.49
C LEU A 121 3.00 9.67 20.34
N SER A 122 3.08 8.41 20.79
CA SER A 122 1.93 7.50 20.83
C SER A 122 0.81 8.02 21.75
N ILE A 123 1.17 8.53 22.92
CA ILE A 123 0.22 9.12 23.87
C ILE A 123 -0.39 10.41 23.26
N VAL A 124 0.43 11.28 22.69
CA VAL A 124 -0.03 12.52 22.04
C VAL A 124 -0.98 12.17 20.89
N SER A 125 -0.63 11.22 20.05
CA SER A 125 -1.47 10.75 18.95
C SER A 125 -2.81 10.24 19.45
N ALA A 126 -2.81 9.37 20.45
CA ALA A 126 -4.04 8.81 21.03
C ALA A 126 -4.97 9.92 21.59
N ILE A 127 -4.40 10.84 22.38
CA ILE A 127 -5.16 11.95 22.95
C ILE A 127 -5.74 12.85 21.86
N CYS A 128 -4.90 13.25 20.87
CA CYS A 128 -5.35 14.14 19.79
C CYS A 128 -6.42 13.48 18.92
N LEU A 129 -6.26 12.20 18.55
CA LEU A 129 -7.25 11.50 17.72
C LEU A 129 -8.58 11.26 18.46
N ILE A 130 -8.54 10.87 19.74
CA ILE A 130 -9.75 10.70 20.54
C ILE A 130 -10.45 12.05 20.71
N THR A 131 -9.71 13.10 21.04
CA THR A 131 -10.28 14.47 21.19
C THR A 131 -10.82 14.97 19.84
N MET A 132 -10.14 14.68 18.73
CA MET A 132 -10.61 15.02 17.38
C MET A 132 -11.95 14.34 17.06
N VAL A 133 -12.08 13.04 17.28
CA VAL A 133 -13.34 12.32 17.04
C VAL A 133 -14.46 12.90 17.92
N TRP A 134 -14.17 13.17 19.19
CA TRP A 134 -15.16 13.78 20.09
C TRP A 134 -15.56 15.19 19.64
N TRP A 135 -14.60 16.02 19.20
CA TRP A 135 -14.86 17.37 18.70
C TRP A 135 -15.68 17.37 17.42
N GLU A 136 -15.33 16.53 16.46
CA GLU A 136 -16.01 16.42 15.16
C GLU A 136 -17.45 15.86 15.27
N LEU A 137 -17.71 15.01 16.26
CA LEU A 137 -19.06 14.51 16.56
C LEU A 137 -19.88 15.48 17.41
N SER A 138 -19.24 16.47 18.04
CA SER A 138 -19.92 17.44 18.89
C SER A 138 -20.91 18.29 18.10
N SER A 139 -22.06 18.60 18.71
CA SER A 139 -23.04 19.53 18.15
C SER A 139 -22.55 20.99 18.10
N ARG A 140 -21.47 21.32 18.81
CA ARG A 140 -20.85 22.65 18.80
C ARG A 140 -20.10 22.93 17.49
N ASN A 141 -19.54 21.89 16.85
CA ASN A 141 -18.86 22.02 15.57
C ASN A 141 -19.86 22.01 14.42
N LYS A 142 -20.09 23.17 13.81
CA LYS A 142 -21.00 23.33 12.67
C LYS A 142 -20.35 23.02 11.32
N HIS A 143 -19.03 23.06 11.26
CA HIS A 143 -18.24 22.89 10.03
C HIS A 143 -17.10 21.89 10.24
N PRO A 144 -17.42 20.61 10.50
CA PRO A 144 -16.42 19.60 10.77
C PRO A 144 -15.45 19.40 9.59
N VAL A 145 -14.14 19.24 9.88
CA VAL A 145 -13.12 18.91 8.87
C VAL A 145 -13.39 17.52 8.31
N ILE A 146 -13.71 16.58 9.21
CA ILE A 146 -14.08 15.21 8.86
C ILE A 146 -15.49 14.93 9.39
N ASN A 147 -16.43 14.79 8.50
CA ASN A 147 -17.78 14.45 8.91
C ASN A 147 -17.95 12.96 9.14
N PHE A 148 -17.68 12.49 10.36
CA PHE A 148 -17.87 11.09 10.74
C PHE A 148 -19.34 10.61 10.65
N ARG A 149 -20.32 11.51 10.56
CA ARG A 149 -21.73 11.14 10.41
C ARG A 149 -22.00 10.46 9.06
N VAL A 150 -21.15 10.70 8.04
CA VAL A 150 -21.23 10.02 6.75
C VAL A 150 -20.98 8.51 6.90
N LEU A 151 -20.25 8.09 7.94
CA LEU A 151 -20.03 6.68 8.28
C LEU A 151 -21.31 5.93 8.71
N HIS A 152 -22.40 6.65 8.94
CA HIS A 152 -23.71 6.00 9.16
C HIS A 152 -24.20 5.27 7.90
N ASN A 153 -23.66 5.64 6.74
CA ASN A 153 -23.89 4.89 5.51
C ASN A 153 -23.09 3.58 5.56
N ARG A 154 -23.82 2.46 5.56
CA ARG A 154 -23.27 1.11 5.70
C ARG A 154 -22.29 0.75 4.56
N ASP A 155 -22.61 1.14 3.32
CA ASP A 155 -21.79 0.81 2.16
C ASP A 155 -20.47 1.59 2.18
N LEU A 156 -20.50 2.86 2.61
CA LEU A 156 -19.31 3.65 2.79
C LEU A 156 -18.42 3.09 3.91
N SER A 157 -18.99 2.74 5.06
CA SER A 157 -18.23 2.18 6.18
C SER A 157 -17.58 0.85 5.84
N ALA A 158 -18.31 -0.04 5.15
CA ALA A 158 -17.75 -1.29 4.66
C ALA A 158 -16.61 -1.04 3.64
N SER A 159 -16.81 -0.09 2.73
CA SER A 159 -15.78 0.28 1.75
C SER A 159 -14.54 0.88 2.40
N ILE A 160 -14.69 1.73 3.41
CA ILE A 160 -13.57 2.31 4.18
C ILE A 160 -12.76 1.20 4.84
N PHE A 161 -13.41 0.23 5.48
CA PHE A 161 -12.73 -0.92 6.07
C PHE A 161 -11.96 -1.74 5.01
N LEU A 162 -12.59 -1.99 3.86
CA LEU A 162 -11.92 -2.65 2.74
C LEU A 162 -10.74 -1.84 2.21
N PHE A 163 -10.82 -0.50 2.19
CA PHE A 163 -9.70 0.37 1.80
C PHE A 163 -8.53 0.36 2.80
N VAL A 164 -8.78 0.21 4.10
CA VAL A 164 -7.71 0.00 5.09
C VAL A 164 -6.92 -1.25 4.77
N VAL A 165 -7.60 -2.37 4.51
CA VAL A 165 -6.95 -3.64 4.18
C VAL A 165 -6.28 -3.61 2.81
N LEU A 166 -6.92 -2.97 1.84
CA LEU A 166 -6.31 -2.75 0.52
C LEU A 166 -5.05 -1.90 0.64
N GLY A 167 -5.06 -0.86 1.47
CA GLY A 167 -3.88 -0.06 1.80
C GLY A 167 -2.77 -0.91 2.43
N PHE A 168 -3.12 -1.73 3.42
CA PHE A 168 -2.20 -2.68 4.06
C PHE A 168 -1.50 -3.57 3.03
N GLY A 169 -2.24 -4.24 2.15
CA GLY A 169 -1.67 -5.13 1.14
C GLY A 169 -0.91 -4.40 0.02
N LEU A 170 -1.41 -3.24 -0.42
CA LEU A 170 -0.77 -2.46 -1.47
C LEU A 170 0.58 -1.92 -1.01
N TYR A 171 0.59 -1.13 0.05
CA TYR A 171 1.81 -0.46 0.52
C TYR A 171 2.76 -1.44 1.20
N GLY A 172 2.24 -2.37 2.02
CA GLY A 172 3.04 -3.40 2.65
C GLY A 172 3.74 -4.31 1.63
N GLY A 173 3.01 -4.77 0.62
CA GLY A 173 3.61 -5.57 -0.45
C GLY A 173 4.59 -4.80 -1.35
N THR A 174 4.34 -3.50 -1.58
CA THR A 174 5.26 -2.64 -2.33
C THR A 174 6.52 -2.33 -1.53
N PHE A 175 6.44 -2.30 -0.22
CA PHE A 175 7.58 -2.16 0.70
C PHE A 175 8.41 -3.45 0.80
N LEU A 176 7.75 -4.60 1.00
CA LEU A 176 8.45 -5.88 1.17
C LEU A 176 9.17 -6.36 -0.10
N PHE A 177 8.58 -6.14 -1.27
CA PHE A 177 9.09 -6.72 -2.51
C PHE A 177 10.50 -6.25 -2.88
N PRO A 178 10.83 -4.94 -2.88
CA PRO A 178 12.20 -4.49 -3.11
C PRO A 178 13.20 -4.98 -2.06
N LEU A 179 12.82 -5.02 -0.80
CA LEU A 179 13.68 -5.55 0.26
C LEU A 179 13.99 -7.03 0.05
N PHE A 180 12.99 -7.81 -0.38
CA PHE A 180 13.14 -9.22 -0.71
C PHE A 180 14.06 -9.43 -1.92
N THR A 181 13.79 -8.75 -3.04
CA THR A 181 14.54 -8.97 -4.29
C THR A 181 15.97 -8.49 -4.18
N GLN A 182 16.21 -7.33 -3.59
CA GLN A 182 17.56 -6.79 -3.44
C GLN A 182 18.33 -7.50 -2.32
N GLY A 183 17.69 -7.79 -1.18
CA GLY A 183 18.36 -8.39 -0.02
C GLY A 183 18.59 -9.90 -0.15
N ILE A 184 17.66 -10.64 -0.77
CA ILE A 184 17.71 -12.11 -0.85
C ILE A 184 18.11 -12.59 -2.23
N LEU A 185 17.49 -12.08 -3.30
CA LEU A 185 17.76 -12.52 -4.67
C LEU A 185 18.97 -11.83 -5.29
N GLY A 186 19.40 -10.68 -4.72
CA GLY A 186 20.56 -9.92 -5.19
C GLY A 186 20.26 -9.09 -6.45
N PHE A 187 18.99 -8.76 -6.70
CA PHE A 187 18.60 -7.91 -7.83
C PHE A 187 19.09 -6.48 -7.64
N THR A 188 19.43 -5.83 -8.74
CA THR A 188 19.62 -4.38 -8.74
C THR A 188 18.29 -3.64 -8.55
N PRO A 189 18.31 -2.38 -8.13
CA PRO A 189 17.11 -1.53 -8.07
C PRO A 189 16.37 -1.47 -9.41
N THR A 190 17.07 -1.39 -10.54
CA THR A 190 16.47 -1.41 -11.89
C THR A 190 15.77 -2.74 -12.19
N GLU A 191 16.42 -3.88 -11.94
CA GLU A 191 15.80 -5.20 -12.13
C GLU A 191 14.58 -5.39 -11.27
N THR A 192 14.63 -4.95 -10.01
CA THR A 192 13.49 -4.94 -9.11
C THR A 192 12.32 -4.14 -9.70
N GLY A 193 12.57 -2.93 -10.18
CA GLY A 193 11.57 -2.07 -10.80
C GLY A 193 10.98 -2.68 -12.07
N LEU A 194 11.80 -3.22 -12.95
CA LEU A 194 11.36 -3.90 -14.18
C LEU A 194 10.50 -5.13 -13.89
N THR A 195 10.85 -5.88 -12.85
CA THR A 195 10.04 -7.04 -12.41
C THR A 195 8.67 -6.62 -11.90
N MET A 196 8.52 -5.43 -11.29
CA MET A 196 7.25 -4.89 -10.80
C MET A 196 6.38 -4.31 -11.91
N LEU A 197 6.95 -3.85 -13.02
CA LEU A 197 6.25 -3.14 -14.10
C LEU A 197 5.06 -3.92 -14.69
N PRO A 198 5.19 -5.23 -15.06
CA PRO A 198 4.07 -6.00 -15.61
C PRO A 198 2.88 -6.10 -14.65
N GLY A 199 3.14 -6.19 -13.34
CA GLY A 199 2.11 -6.20 -12.31
C GLY A 199 1.28 -4.92 -12.29
N GLY A 200 1.94 -3.78 -12.42
CA GLY A 200 1.23 -2.51 -12.49
C GLY A 200 0.45 -2.31 -13.79
N LEU A 201 0.98 -2.74 -14.92
CA LEU A 201 0.24 -2.75 -16.18
C LEU A 201 -1.01 -3.63 -16.06
N ALA A 202 -0.90 -4.81 -15.44
CA ALA A 202 -2.03 -5.67 -15.16
C ALA A 202 -3.09 -4.97 -14.28
N THR A 203 -2.66 -4.17 -13.28
CA THR A 203 -3.58 -3.36 -12.45
C THR A 203 -4.35 -2.35 -13.32
N ALA A 204 -3.66 -1.62 -14.19
CA ALA A 204 -4.27 -0.64 -15.07
C ALA A 204 -5.29 -1.27 -16.03
N VAL A 205 -4.92 -2.38 -16.67
CA VAL A 205 -5.80 -3.13 -17.57
C VAL A 205 -7.06 -3.61 -16.83
N MET A 206 -6.89 -4.25 -15.68
CA MET A 206 -8.02 -4.78 -14.92
C MET A 206 -8.89 -3.67 -14.33
N ALA A 207 -8.34 -2.52 -13.95
CA ALA A 207 -9.13 -1.37 -13.52
C ALA A 207 -10.05 -0.85 -14.63
N VAL A 208 -9.55 -0.78 -15.88
CA VAL A 208 -10.35 -0.38 -17.05
C VAL A 208 -11.43 -1.43 -17.36
N VAL A 209 -11.08 -2.72 -17.32
CA VAL A 209 -12.05 -3.82 -17.52
C VAL A 209 -13.16 -3.74 -16.47
N CYS A 210 -12.82 -3.61 -15.19
CA CYS A 210 -13.80 -3.47 -14.12
C CYS A 210 -14.66 -2.20 -14.28
N GLY A 211 -14.05 -1.09 -14.68
CA GLY A 211 -14.78 0.14 -14.98
C GLY A 211 -15.86 -0.09 -16.04
N ARG A 212 -15.53 -0.75 -17.15
CA ARG A 212 -16.49 -1.09 -18.21
C ARG A 212 -17.59 -2.06 -17.77
N LEU A 213 -17.25 -3.07 -16.95
CA LEU A 213 -18.21 -4.06 -16.44
C LEU A 213 -19.21 -3.44 -15.46
N LEU A 214 -18.78 -2.41 -14.71
CA LEU A 214 -19.61 -1.76 -13.69
C LEU A 214 -20.38 -0.54 -14.23
N THR A 215 -19.95 0.04 -15.36
CA THR A 215 -20.54 1.26 -15.94
C THR A 215 -21.53 0.87 -17.03
N GLY A 216 -22.71 1.50 -17.05
CA GLY A 216 -23.75 1.32 -18.06
C GLY A 216 -25.15 1.38 -17.46
N LYS A 217 -26.19 1.40 -18.30
CA LYS A 217 -27.60 1.41 -17.86
C LYS A 217 -27.98 0.16 -17.05
N LYS A 218 -27.27 -0.96 -17.28
CA LYS A 218 -27.34 -2.18 -16.45
C LYS A 218 -25.91 -2.68 -16.28
N PRO A 219 -25.37 -2.72 -15.05
CA PRO A 219 -24.05 -3.30 -14.81
C PRO A 219 -24.07 -4.77 -15.23
N LEU A 220 -23.04 -5.20 -15.97
CA LEU A 220 -22.92 -6.59 -16.45
C LEU A 220 -22.65 -7.56 -15.32
N VAL A 221 -21.96 -7.10 -14.28
CA VAL A 221 -21.56 -7.91 -13.13
C VAL A 221 -21.76 -7.11 -11.84
N ASP A 222 -22.18 -7.77 -10.77
CA ASP A 222 -22.24 -7.14 -9.44
C ASP A 222 -20.83 -6.90 -8.90
N ALA A 223 -20.58 -5.71 -8.33
CA ALA A 223 -19.31 -5.31 -7.75
C ALA A 223 -18.77 -6.33 -6.73
N ARG A 224 -19.63 -7.02 -6.00
CA ARG A 224 -19.26 -8.04 -5.01
C ARG A 224 -18.49 -9.20 -5.61
N TYR A 225 -18.93 -9.72 -6.76
CA TYR A 225 -18.26 -10.83 -7.43
C TYR A 225 -16.87 -10.44 -7.91
N LEU A 226 -16.70 -9.20 -8.38
CA LEU A 226 -15.39 -8.67 -8.78
C LEU A 226 -14.47 -8.51 -7.56
N ILE A 227 -14.99 -8.04 -6.43
CA ILE A 227 -14.22 -7.91 -5.18
C ILE A 227 -13.81 -9.31 -4.68
N ILE A 228 -14.72 -10.29 -4.66
CA ILE A 228 -14.40 -11.67 -4.26
C ILE A 228 -13.32 -12.26 -5.18
N ALA A 229 -13.48 -12.11 -6.49
CA ALA A 229 -12.46 -12.55 -7.46
C ALA A 229 -11.11 -11.86 -7.21
N GLY A 230 -11.13 -10.57 -6.87
CA GLY A 230 -9.94 -9.81 -6.50
C GLY A 230 -9.28 -10.32 -5.22
N VAL A 231 -10.06 -10.63 -4.17
CA VAL A 231 -9.53 -11.23 -2.93
C VAL A 231 -8.90 -12.59 -3.20
N VAL A 232 -9.57 -13.45 -3.97
CA VAL A 232 -9.04 -14.78 -4.33
C VAL A 232 -7.74 -14.64 -5.13
N ALA A 233 -7.74 -13.80 -6.18
CA ALA A 233 -6.55 -13.59 -7.01
C ALA A 233 -5.39 -13.00 -6.19
N PHE A 234 -5.67 -12.06 -5.29
CA PHE A 234 -4.66 -11.48 -4.41
C PHE A 234 -4.09 -12.53 -3.44
N SER A 235 -4.96 -13.38 -2.88
CA SER A 235 -4.56 -14.47 -1.99
C SER A 235 -3.67 -15.48 -2.72
N VAL A 236 -4.01 -15.83 -3.96
CA VAL A 236 -3.15 -16.70 -4.80
C VAL A 236 -1.80 -16.07 -5.05
N ALA A 237 -1.73 -14.78 -5.36
CA ALA A 237 -0.46 -14.08 -5.55
C ALA A 237 0.40 -14.09 -4.28
N MET A 238 -0.20 -13.83 -3.12
CA MET A 238 0.50 -13.87 -1.83
C MET A 238 0.95 -15.29 -1.48
N TRP A 239 0.14 -16.30 -1.79
CA TRP A 239 0.52 -17.69 -1.63
C TRP A 239 1.75 -18.05 -2.46
N ILE A 240 1.79 -17.65 -3.75
CA ILE A 240 2.96 -17.90 -4.62
C ILE A 240 4.21 -17.21 -4.05
N LEU A 241 4.11 -15.92 -3.66
CA LEU A 241 5.23 -15.18 -3.06
C LEU A 241 5.69 -15.80 -1.74
N GLY A 242 4.76 -16.32 -0.93
CA GLY A 242 5.04 -17.00 0.34
C GLY A 242 5.67 -18.39 0.22
N HIS A 243 5.85 -18.91 -0.99
CA HIS A 243 6.48 -20.20 -1.25
C HIS A 243 7.68 -20.11 -2.19
N LEU A 244 8.19 -18.89 -2.44
CA LEU A 244 9.44 -18.71 -3.17
C LEU A 244 10.62 -19.23 -2.36
N THR A 245 11.70 -19.53 -3.06
CA THR A 245 12.95 -20.00 -2.47
C THR A 245 14.10 -19.03 -2.77
N THR A 246 15.23 -19.20 -2.11
CA THR A 246 16.45 -18.40 -2.39
C THR A 246 17.01 -18.58 -3.78
N ALA A 247 16.55 -19.60 -4.53
CA ALA A 247 16.90 -19.88 -5.91
C ALA A 247 15.83 -19.40 -6.91
N ALA A 248 14.78 -18.70 -6.43
CA ALA A 248 13.73 -18.19 -7.29
C ALA A 248 14.28 -17.16 -8.29
N GLY A 249 13.88 -17.32 -9.54
CA GLY A 249 14.25 -16.41 -10.61
C GLY A 249 13.27 -15.25 -10.77
N GLU A 250 13.63 -14.32 -11.67
CA GLU A 250 12.78 -13.18 -12.03
C GLU A 250 11.40 -13.62 -12.54
N GLY A 251 11.34 -14.73 -13.29
CA GLY A 251 10.09 -15.27 -13.85
C GLY A 251 9.08 -15.70 -12.79
N ASP A 252 9.55 -16.33 -11.72
CA ASP A 252 8.69 -16.83 -10.64
C ASP A 252 8.02 -15.68 -9.90
N ALA A 253 8.79 -14.64 -9.58
CA ALA A 253 8.28 -13.43 -8.93
C ALA A 253 7.36 -12.62 -9.86
N ARG A 254 7.66 -12.55 -11.16
CA ARG A 254 6.89 -11.79 -12.16
C ARG A 254 5.46 -12.30 -12.29
N ILE A 255 5.24 -13.61 -12.34
CA ILE A 255 3.91 -14.22 -12.42
C ILE A 255 3.05 -13.81 -11.21
N ALA A 256 3.61 -13.94 -10.01
CA ALA A 256 2.92 -13.54 -8.79
C ALA A 256 2.55 -12.05 -8.78
N LEU A 257 3.45 -11.17 -9.27
CA LEU A 257 3.20 -9.73 -9.36
C LEU A 257 2.12 -9.38 -10.39
N ILE A 258 2.05 -10.08 -11.54
CA ILE A 258 0.99 -9.90 -12.53
C ILE A 258 -0.37 -10.25 -11.93
N ILE A 259 -0.47 -11.40 -11.25
CA ILE A 259 -1.71 -11.83 -10.57
C ILE A 259 -2.08 -10.83 -9.47
N ARG A 260 -1.11 -10.40 -8.65
CA ARG A 260 -1.30 -9.37 -7.62
C ARG A 260 -1.82 -8.06 -8.22
N GLY A 261 -1.22 -7.63 -9.31
CA GLY A 261 -1.62 -6.40 -10.00
C GLY A 261 -3.04 -6.50 -10.56
N ALA A 262 -3.38 -7.58 -11.24
CA ALA A 262 -4.74 -7.83 -11.72
C ALA A 262 -5.76 -7.83 -10.55
N ALA A 263 -5.41 -8.48 -9.44
CA ALA A 263 -6.21 -8.48 -8.23
C ALA A 263 -6.45 -7.08 -7.66
N MET A 264 -5.43 -6.22 -7.65
CA MET A 264 -5.57 -4.83 -7.21
C MET A 264 -6.55 -4.03 -8.08
N GLY A 265 -6.53 -4.23 -9.40
CA GLY A 265 -7.54 -3.64 -10.31
C GLY A 265 -8.96 -4.13 -10.03
N LEU A 266 -9.11 -5.45 -9.75
CA LEU A 266 -10.37 -6.08 -9.37
C LEU A 266 -10.91 -5.62 -8.01
N LEU A 267 -10.05 -5.15 -7.12
CA LEU A 267 -10.44 -4.67 -5.79
C LEU A 267 -10.71 -3.16 -5.80
N PHE A 268 -9.76 -2.37 -6.29
CA PHE A 268 -9.79 -0.91 -6.17
C PHE A 268 -11.00 -0.30 -6.85
N THR A 269 -11.27 -0.67 -8.10
CA THR A 269 -12.36 -0.07 -8.90
C THR A 269 -13.74 -0.40 -8.36
N PRO A 270 -14.10 -1.67 -8.05
CA PRO A 270 -15.41 -1.98 -7.50
C PRO A 270 -15.65 -1.44 -6.09
N ILE A 271 -14.63 -1.47 -5.21
CA ILE A 271 -14.75 -0.91 -3.85
C ILE A 271 -15.02 0.60 -3.92
N ASN A 272 -14.28 1.31 -4.82
CA ASN A 272 -14.48 2.74 -5.02
C ASN A 272 -15.90 3.03 -5.55
N ASN A 273 -16.37 2.24 -6.52
CA ASN A 273 -17.72 2.38 -7.05
C ASN A 273 -18.80 2.12 -6.00
N ALA A 274 -18.64 1.09 -5.15
CA ALA A 274 -19.55 0.80 -4.05
C ALA A 274 -19.57 1.92 -3.00
N ALA A 275 -18.41 2.49 -2.67
CA ALA A 275 -18.27 3.59 -1.70
C ALA A 275 -19.04 4.84 -2.12
N PHE A 276 -19.00 5.18 -3.41
CA PHE A 276 -19.62 6.40 -3.93
C PHE A 276 -21.04 6.21 -4.46
N GLY A 277 -21.44 4.97 -4.77
CA GLY A 277 -22.72 4.66 -5.42
C GLY A 277 -23.95 5.01 -4.60
N SER A 278 -23.84 5.04 -3.27
CA SER A 278 -24.93 5.32 -2.33
C SER A 278 -24.89 6.73 -1.74
N LEU A 279 -23.93 7.59 -2.15
CA LEU A 279 -23.70 8.90 -1.57
C LEU A 279 -24.37 10.02 -2.36
N LYS A 280 -24.82 11.05 -1.65
CA LYS A 280 -25.26 12.30 -2.27
C LYS A 280 -24.03 13.05 -2.83
N PRO A 281 -24.18 13.83 -3.91
CA PRO A 281 -23.08 14.63 -4.47
C PRO A 281 -22.38 15.54 -3.46
N SER A 282 -23.14 16.08 -2.50
CA SER A 282 -22.62 16.94 -1.41
C SER A 282 -21.73 16.19 -0.41
N GLU A 283 -21.90 14.88 -0.27
CA GLU A 283 -21.16 14.03 0.67
C GLU A 283 -19.92 13.40 0.01
N ALA A 284 -19.86 13.39 -1.32
CA ALA A 284 -18.81 12.69 -2.09
C ALA A 284 -17.41 13.25 -1.83
N GLN A 285 -17.26 14.56 -1.60
CA GLN A 285 -15.97 15.17 -1.29
C GLN A 285 -15.45 14.72 0.07
N GLN A 286 -16.31 14.69 1.09
CA GLN A 286 -15.96 14.25 2.44
C GLN A 286 -15.63 12.74 2.45
N ALA A 287 -16.41 11.93 1.74
CA ALA A 287 -16.17 10.51 1.59
C ALA A 287 -14.82 10.22 0.89
N SER A 288 -14.48 11.01 -0.14
CA SER A 288 -13.17 10.88 -0.83
C SER A 288 -12.01 11.14 0.13
N GLY A 289 -12.12 12.16 1.00
CA GLY A 289 -11.13 12.42 2.04
C GLY A 289 -10.94 11.25 2.99
N LEU A 290 -12.05 10.70 3.52
CA LEU A 290 -12.04 9.54 4.42
C LEU A 290 -11.47 8.28 3.76
N ILE A 291 -11.86 7.98 2.53
CA ILE A 291 -11.35 6.83 1.78
C ILE A 291 -9.84 6.91 1.58
N ASN A 292 -9.34 8.07 1.14
CA ASN A 292 -7.92 8.27 0.92
C ASN A 292 -7.11 8.20 2.23
N LEU A 293 -7.63 8.81 3.31
CA LEU A 293 -7.03 8.76 4.64
C LEU A 293 -6.97 7.32 5.14
N SER A 294 -8.06 6.57 5.05
CA SER A 294 -8.15 5.19 5.51
C SER A 294 -7.20 4.28 4.77
N ARG A 295 -7.11 4.42 3.44
CA ARG A 295 -6.16 3.67 2.63
C ARG A 295 -4.71 3.98 3.01
N GLN A 296 -4.37 5.25 3.25
CA GLN A 296 -3.03 5.65 3.63
C GLN A 296 -2.65 5.18 5.02
N LEU A 297 -3.55 5.33 6.00
CA LEU A 297 -3.35 4.80 7.36
C LEU A 297 -3.21 3.27 7.36
N GLY A 298 -4.06 2.58 6.57
CA GLY A 298 -3.92 1.13 6.36
C GLY A 298 -2.56 0.75 5.81
N GLY A 299 -2.02 1.55 4.89
CA GLY A 299 -0.68 1.38 4.33
C GLY A 299 0.44 1.57 5.34
N SER A 300 0.41 2.66 6.09
CA SER A 300 1.42 2.94 7.13
C SER A 300 1.39 1.87 8.23
N PHE A 301 0.19 1.48 8.66
CA PHE A 301 0.03 0.37 9.59
C PHE A 301 0.55 -0.94 9.00
N GLY A 302 0.31 -1.19 7.71
CA GLY A 302 0.82 -2.35 7.00
C GLY A 302 2.35 -2.41 7.00
N ILE A 303 3.01 -1.32 6.64
CA ILE A 303 4.48 -1.23 6.65
C ILE A 303 5.02 -1.46 8.08
N ALA A 304 4.44 -0.80 9.09
CA ALA A 304 4.86 -0.93 10.47
C ALA A 304 4.73 -2.36 11.01
N VAL A 305 3.59 -3.01 10.77
CA VAL A 305 3.36 -4.40 11.17
C VAL A 305 4.31 -5.35 10.45
N LEU A 306 4.43 -5.22 9.12
CA LEU A 306 5.25 -6.12 8.32
C LEU A 306 6.75 -5.95 8.58
N SER A 307 7.24 -4.72 8.80
CA SER A 307 8.64 -4.49 9.14
C SER A 307 9.00 -5.09 10.51
N THR A 308 8.11 -4.93 11.50
CA THR A 308 8.29 -5.51 12.83
C THR A 308 8.20 -7.04 12.80
N TYR A 309 7.22 -7.56 12.08
CA TYR A 309 7.02 -8.99 11.89
C TYR A 309 8.24 -9.62 11.23
N LEU A 310 8.71 -9.04 10.13
CA LEU A 310 9.91 -9.48 9.41
C LEU A 310 11.14 -9.50 10.33
N THR A 311 11.42 -8.40 11.03
CA THR A 311 12.58 -8.31 11.92
C THR A 311 12.57 -9.38 13.00
N ARG A 312 11.43 -9.60 13.65
CA ARG A 312 11.27 -10.61 14.71
C ARG A 312 11.34 -12.03 14.17
N HIS A 313 10.74 -12.29 13.00
CA HIS A 313 10.74 -13.63 12.40
C HIS A 313 12.11 -14.01 11.84
N VAL A 314 12.89 -13.05 11.34
CA VAL A 314 14.31 -13.31 10.99
C VAL A 314 15.08 -13.80 12.21
N GLN A 315 14.91 -13.16 13.39
CA GLN A 315 15.56 -13.59 14.62
C GLN A 315 15.07 -14.97 15.08
N TYR A 316 13.77 -15.22 15.00
CA TYR A 316 13.16 -16.48 15.37
C TYR A 316 13.69 -17.64 14.50
N HIS A 317 13.58 -17.51 13.17
CA HIS A 317 14.06 -18.53 12.25
C HIS A 317 15.59 -18.71 12.32
N ARG A 318 16.34 -17.62 12.55
CA ARG A 318 17.79 -17.73 12.75
C ARG A 318 18.12 -18.54 14.00
N ALA A 319 17.41 -18.31 15.12
CA ALA A 319 17.61 -19.08 16.35
C ALA A 319 17.25 -20.56 16.18
N ASP A 320 16.16 -20.85 15.44
CA ASP A 320 15.72 -22.21 15.16
C ASP A 320 16.75 -22.94 14.25
N LEU A 321 17.15 -22.34 13.15
CA LEU A 321 18.13 -22.92 12.23
C LEU A 321 19.53 -23.07 12.89
N ALA A 322 19.90 -22.14 13.79
CA ALA A 322 21.16 -22.19 14.51
C ALA A 322 21.31 -23.41 15.41
N GLN A 323 20.21 -24.06 15.85
CA GLN A 323 20.23 -25.28 16.63
C GLN A 323 20.93 -26.44 15.91
N ASN A 324 20.92 -26.40 14.56
CA ASN A 324 21.59 -27.39 13.74
C ASN A 324 23.02 -26.97 13.31
N PHE A 325 23.49 -25.82 13.78
CA PHE A 325 24.73 -25.18 13.35
C PHE A 325 25.84 -25.40 14.40
N PHE A 326 26.23 -26.66 14.61
CA PHE A 326 27.24 -27.03 15.60
C PHE A 326 28.19 -28.10 15.05
N ALA A 327 29.40 -28.12 15.56
CA ALA A 327 30.41 -29.15 15.26
C ALA A 327 29.93 -30.52 15.77
N GLY A 328 29.96 -31.53 14.89
CA GLY A 328 29.38 -32.85 15.13
C GLY A 328 28.06 -33.12 14.40
N ASN A 329 27.43 -32.08 13.80
CA ASN A 329 26.36 -32.29 12.84
C ASN A 329 26.98 -32.64 11.47
N PRO A 330 26.71 -33.82 10.90
CA PRO A 330 27.34 -34.26 9.66
C PRO A 330 27.17 -33.30 8.46
N ALA A 331 25.99 -32.67 8.36
CA ALA A 331 25.69 -31.71 7.30
C ALA A 331 26.47 -30.39 7.47
N PHE A 332 26.64 -29.95 8.71
CA PHE A 332 27.47 -28.79 9.02
C PHE A 332 28.95 -29.08 8.77
N ASP A 333 29.45 -30.18 9.31
CA ASP A 333 30.88 -30.56 9.18
C ASP A 333 31.30 -30.75 7.72
N GLN A 334 30.45 -31.39 6.89
CA GLN A 334 30.68 -31.54 5.47
C GLN A 334 30.74 -30.20 4.73
N ARG A 335 29.78 -29.30 4.98
CA ARG A 335 29.74 -27.96 4.37
C ARG A 335 30.91 -27.08 4.82
N TYR A 336 31.25 -27.14 6.12
CA TYR A 336 32.40 -26.45 6.66
C TYR A 336 33.68 -26.89 6.04
N ALA A 337 33.96 -28.21 5.99
CA ALA A 337 35.15 -28.78 5.39
C ALA A 337 35.26 -28.43 3.91
N SER A 338 34.18 -28.52 3.15
CA SER A 338 34.17 -28.15 1.73
C SER A 338 34.46 -26.68 1.51
N SER A 339 33.88 -25.79 2.35
CA SER A 339 34.13 -24.35 2.28
C SER A 339 35.58 -24.00 2.60
N VAL A 340 36.16 -24.64 3.64
CA VAL A 340 37.57 -24.46 4.00
C VAL A 340 38.49 -24.94 2.84
N ALA A 341 38.22 -26.13 2.27
CA ALA A 341 38.98 -26.64 1.16
C ALA A 341 38.94 -25.72 -0.06
N THR A 342 37.76 -25.21 -0.40
CA THR A 342 37.59 -24.27 -1.51
C THR A 342 38.38 -22.98 -1.29
N LEU A 343 38.28 -22.38 -0.09
CA LEU A 343 39.04 -21.16 0.24
C LEU A 343 40.52 -21.35 0.25
N MET A 344 41.01 -22.49 0.72
CA MET A 344 42.47 -22.87 0.63
C MET A 344 42.92 -23.03 -0.80
N ALA A 345 42.11 -23.64 -1.66
CA ALA A 345 42.41 -23.78 -3.10
C ALA A 345 42.52 -22.40 -3.80
N HIS A 346 41.85 -21.37 -3.28
CA HIS A 346 41.95 -19.98 -3.75
C HIS A 346 43.10 -19.21 -3.06
N GLY A 347 44.02 -19.87 -2.35
CA GLY A 347 45.21 -19.26 -1.77
C GLY A 347 45.06 -18.70 -0.36
N SER A 348 43.96 -18.92 0.33
CA SER A 348 43.82 -18.53 1.72
C SER A 348 44.64 -19.40 2.66
N SER A 349 45.24 -18.83 3.71
CA SER A 349 45.85 -19.62 4.79
C SER A 349 44.78 -20.40 5.54
N LEU A 350 45.16 -21.54 6.15
CA LEU A 350 44.23 -22.39 6.89
C LEU A 350 43.38 -21.59 7.92
N LEU A 351 44.03 -20.73 8.70
CA LEU A 351 43.35 -19.92 9.72
C LEU A 351 42.35 -18.92 9.10
N GLN A 352 42.73 -18.30 7.98
CA GLN A 352 41.82 -17.42 7.24
C GLN A 352 40.66 -18.18 6.61
N ALA A 353 40.96 -19.33 5.98
CA ALA A 353 39.95 -20.20 5.37
C ALA A 353 38.93 -20.68 6.41
N GLN A 354 39.34 -21.06 7.61
CA GLN A 354 38.46 -21.44 8.70
C GLN A 354 37.55 -20.31 9.15
N LYS A 355 38.10 -19.11 9.41
CA LYS A 355 37.29 -17.93 9.78
C LYS A 355 36.28 -17.53 8.69
N SER A 356 36.74 -17.51 7.44
CA SER A 356 35.87 -17.16 6.32
C SER A 356 34.79 -18.21 6.04
N ALA A 357 35.10 -19.51 6.26
CA ALA A 357 34.10 -20.57 6.13
C ALA A 357 32.98 -20.43 7.16
N TYR A 358 33.29 -20.12 8.42
CA TYR A 358 32.26 -19.80 9.44
C TYR A 358 31.42 -18.58 9.04
N ALA A 359 32.05 -17.51 8.57
CA ALA A 359 31.34 -16.30 8.12
C ALA A 359 30.40 -16.59 6.92
N LEU A 360 30.84 -17.38 5.95
CA LEU A 360 30.02 -17.81 4.81
C LEU A 360 28.82 -18.66 5.22
N LEU A 361 29.04 -19.56 6.17
CA LEU A 361 27.96 -20.41 6.69
C LEU A 361 26.96 -19.58 7.51
N ASP A 362 27.42 -18.63 8.35
CA ASP A 362 26.53 -17.72 9.08
C ASP A 362 25.73 -16.80 8.15
N LEU A 363 26.37 -16.31 7.06
CA LEU A 363 25.68 -15.55 6.02
C LEU A 363 24.58 -16.38 5.35
N THR A 364 24.88 -17.65 5.04
CA THR A 364 23.91 -18.58 4.44
C THR A 364 22.75 -18.87 5.40
N LEU A 365 23.05 -19.08 6.67
CA LEU A 365 22.05 -19.25 7.73
C LEU A 365 21.13 -18.03 7.80
N THR A 366 21.70 -16.84 7.87
CA THR A 366 20.95 -15.58 7.95
C THR A 366 20.10 -15.35 6.69
N LYS A 367 20.64 -15.69 5.51
CA LYS A 367 19.90 -15.59 4.25
C LYS A 367 18.69 -16.54 4.21
N GLN A 368 18.83 -17.78 4.70
CA GLN A 368 17.73 -18.73 4.79
C GLN A 368 16.69 -18.32 5.83
N ALA A 369 17.12 -17.85 7.01
CA ALA A 369 16.22 -17.31 8.03
C ALA A 369 15.42 -16.12 7.53
N SER A 370 16.09 -15.21 6.80
CA SER A 370 15.41 -14.06 6.18
C SER A 370 14.41 -14.51 5.11
N MET A 371 14.76 -15.51 4.30
CA MET A 371 13.85 -16.06 3.29
C MET A 371 12.55 -16.59 3.91
N LEU A 372 12.67 -17.38 4.99
CA LEU A 372 11.50 -17.89 5.73
C LEU A 372 10.66 -16.75 6.32
N ALA A 373 11.30 -15.73 6.88
CA ALA A 373 10.61 -14.58 7.43
C ALA A 373 9.86 -13.75 6.36
N TYR A 374 10.42 -13.64 5.14
CA TYR A 374 9.69 -13.04 4.01
C TYR A 374 8.49 -13.90 3.60
N ASN A 375 8.64 -15.22 3.54
CA ASN A 375 7.54 -16.13 3.24
C ASN A 375 6.40 -15.96 4.24
N ASP A 376 6.70 -15.96 5.53
CA ASP A 376 5.73 -15.72 6.60
C ASP A 376 5.05 -14.35 6.46
N SER A 377 5.81 -13.33 6.07
CA SER A 377 5.26 -11.96 5.87
C SER A 377 4.25 -11.92 4.72
N TRP A 378 4.51 -12.63 3.61
CA TRP A 378 3.55 -12.76 2.51
C TRP A 378 2.29 -13.53 2.93
N LEU A 379 2.45 -14.59 3.71
CA LEU A 379 1.34 -15.37 4.25
C LEU A 379 0.53 -14.56 5.28
N LEU A 380 1.16 -13.68 6.05
CA LEU A 380 0.45 -12.75 6.92
C LEU A 380 -0.46 -11.80 6.14
N ILE A 381 0.03 -11.24 5.03
CA ILE A 381 -0.80 -10.39 4.14
C ILE A 381 -1.98 -11.21 3.59
N LEU A 382 -1.73 -12.43 3.14
CA LEU A 382 -2.79 -13.35 2.68
C LEU A 382 -3.85 -13.55 3.76
N LEU A 383 -3.44 -13.86 4.98
CA LEU A 383 -4.35 -14.08 6.12
C LEU A 383 -5.21 -12.84 6.38
N CYS A 384 -4.63 -11.64 6.37
CA CYS A 384 -5.38 -10.39 6.54
C CYS A 384 -6.47 -10.24 5.47
N PHE A 385 -6.19 -10.56 4.21
CA PHE A 385 -7.17 -10.47 3.13
C PHE A 385 -8.28 -11.51 3.26
N LEU A 386 -7.96 -12.75 3.67
CA LEU A 386 -8.96 -13.79 3.92
C LEU A 386 -9.87 -13.43 5.10
N CYS A 387 -9.31 -12.87 6.18
CA CYS A 387 -10.10 -12.42 7.34
C CYS A 387 -11.10 -11.30 6.99
N VAL A 388 -10.81 -10.51 5.99
CA VAL A 388 -11.65 -9.38 5.57
C VAL A 388 -12.64 -9.75 4.47
N ALA A 389 -12.44 -10.89 3.80
CA ALA A 389 -13.36 -11.36 2.75
C ALA A 389 -14.85 -11.36 3.18
N PRO A 390 -15.25 -11.72 4.41
CA PRO A 390 -16.64 -11.64 4.85
C PRO A 390 -17.23 -10.23 4.85
N ALA A 391 -16.40 -9.18 4.99
CA ALA A 391 -16.88 -7.80 4.93
C ALA A 391 -17.47 -7.42 3.57
N VAL A 392 -17.12 -8.14 2.51
CA VAL A 392 -17.72 -7.96 1.19
C VAL A 392 -19.21 -8.28 1.19
N LEU A 393 -19.66 -9.21 2.04
CA LEU A 393 -21.06 -9.58 2.19
C LEU A 393 -21.92 -8.45 2.80
N VAL A 394 -21.26 -7.52 3.52
CA VAL A 394 -21.92 -6.36 4.12
C VAL A 394 -22.34 -5.32 3.08
N LEU A 395 -21.66 -5.26 1.94
CA LEU A 395 -21.99 -4.35 0.84
C LEU A 395 -23.38 -4.68 0.29
N ARG A 396 -24.20 -3.68 0.00
CA ARG A 396 -25.50 -3.86 -0.62
C ARG A 396 -25.38 -4.04 -2.13
N LYS A 397 -26.38 -4.71 -2.76
CA LYS A 397 -26.51 -4.70 -4.21
C LYS A 397 -26.67 -3.25 -4.66
N PRO A 398 -25.94 -2.79 -5.70
CA PRO A 398 -26.19 -1.46 -6.23
C PRO A 398 -27.66 -1.37 -6.64
N SER A 399 -28.42 -0.47 -6.00
CA SER A 399 -29.74 -0.11 -6.52
C SER A 399 -29.54 0.48 -7.90
N PRO A 400 -30.33 0.07 -8.93
CA PRO A 400 -30.34 0.80 -10.17
C PRO A 400 -30.61 2.25 -9.80
N MET A 401 -29.72 3.16 -10.23
CA MET A 401 -29.86 4.59 -10.02
C MET A 401 -31.24 4.94 -10.55
N THR A 402 -32.19 5.13 -9.65
CA THR A 402 -33.50 5.70 -10.00
C THR A 402 -33.14 7.04 -10.63
N ALA A 403 -33.27 7.12 -11.93
CA ALA A 403 -33.30 8.40 -12.61
C ALA A 403 -34.38 9.20 -11.88
N ALA A 404 -33.92 10.20 -11.08
CA ALA A 404 -34.83 11.20 -10.57
C ALA A 404 -35.46 11.79 -11.83
N VAL A 405 -36.68 11.36 -12.09
CA VAL A 405 -37.54 11.97 -13.07
C VAL A 405 -37.58 13.42 -12.67
N ASP A 406 -37.00 14.27 -13.51
CA ASP A 406 -37.23 15.70 -13.48
C ASP A 406 -38.75 15.90 -13.63
N ALA A 407 -39.42 16.11 -12.53
CA ALA A 407 -40.74 16.66 -12.49
C ALA A 407 -40.57 18.12 -12.05
N HIS A 408 -40.73 18.99 -13.02
CA HIS A 408 -40.97 20.42 -12.99
C HIS A 408 -39.77 21.35 -12.69
#